data_c76a3e5e64d04d9d419b647bf0f97b1b
#
_entry.id   c76a3e5e64d04d9d419b647bf0f97b1b
#
_cell.length_a   1.000
_cell.length_b   1.000
_cell.length_c   1.000
_cell.angle_alpha   90.00
_cell.angle_beta   90.00
_cell.angle_gamma   90.00
#
_symmetry.space_group_name_H-M   'P 1'
#
loop_
_entity.id
_entity.type
_entity.pdbx_description
1 polymer ?
#
loop_
_entity_poly.entity_id
_entity_poly.type
_entity_poly.pdbx_seq_one_letter_code
_entity_poly.pdbx_strand_id
1 'polypeptide(L)'
;SYLDYAMGREFSHYNLLSHRRVNPLDHSSETGSGLFAGRVKSPGSPFFITREALLPLDLLRIGFEDDQFHDIQKVTRAVPKKGKFFLNKKSRYKVKKGTPVYIIDRKGSELIADIKLLEAELSDYKSSSIRPGKKEQRISFSRKAINPKNRIKEIILSRGRNHKNFNHTYSETGIWISSKGYSTSPSNRNWLWLDPLLFPEEEKRCVNYITKAIRKGAKNFVVNAIWQLSLFKNPKQLNIWAGPFCNITNSLTVNLLKTFGVCGAIVSPELDQETFCSLPKACDLPLGVVIYGNWPLGISRIISDNLKLNQAFTSPKGEISWMAKHNHNYYIFPNWYLDLTAKKELLKKAGFSLFVTVHENIPR
;
A
#
# COMPACT_ATOMS: atom_id res chain seq x y z
N SER A 1 -2.89 13.00 24.69
CA SER A 1 -4.31 13.03 24.27
C SER A 1 -4.84 11.63 24.05
N TYR A 2 -6.15 11.44 23.98
CA TYR A 2 -6.75 10.12 23.65
C TYR A 2 -6.30 9.62 22.28
N LEU A 3 -6.06 10.52 21.34
CA LEU A 3 -5.59 10.18 20.02
C LEU A 3 -4.17 9.61 20.00
N ASP A 4 -3.26 10.09 20.86
CA ASP A 4 -1.90 9.52 20.96
C ASP A 4 -1.96 8.03 21.37
N TYR A 5 -2.88 7.68 22.25
CA TYR A 5 -3.09 6.30 22.67
C TYR A 5 -3.77 5.46 21.58
N ALA A 6 -4.77 6.01 20.92
CA ALA A 6 -5.50 5.31 19.86
C ALA A 6 -4.62 5.05 18.62
N MET A 7 -3.78 6.00 18.27
CA MET A 7 -2.88 5.88 17.12
C MET A 7 -1.59 5.13 17.44
N GLY A 8 -1.29 4.93 18.73
CA GLY A 8 -0.09 4.23 19.17
C GLY A 8 1.23 4.94 18.81
N ARG A 9 1.18 6.23 18.48
CA ARG A 9 2.34 7.06 18.13
C ARG A 9 2.15 8.47 18.64
N GLU A 10 3.25 9.15 18.94
CA GLU A 10 3.21 10.58 19.25
C GLU A 10 2.77 11.38 18.04
N PHE A 11 1.98 12.44 18.26
CA PHE A 11 1.60 13.38 17.20
C PHE A 11 2.82 14.13 16.68
N SER A 12 2.90 14.29 15.38
CA SER A 12 3.82 15.22 14.75
C SER A 12 3.05 16.36 14.09
N HIS A 13 3.60 17.57 14.18
CA HIS A 13 3.09 18.73 13.45
C HIS A 13 3.70 18.86 12.05
N TYR A 14 4.13 17.74 11.46
CA TYR A 14 4.80 17.71 10.18
C TYR A 14 3.97 18.42 9.11
N ASN A 15 4.56 19.50 8.54
CA ASN A 15 3.95 20.36 7.52
C ASN A 15 2.64 21.09 7.89
N LEU A 16 2.09 20.94 9.09
CA LEU A 16 0.94 21.72 9.56
C LEU A 16 1.33 23.12 10.01
N LEU A 17 2.55 23.27 10.52
CA LEU A 17 3.08 24.56 10.97
C LEU A 17 4.30 24.92 10.10
N SER A 18 4.26 26.11 9.49
CA SER A 18 5.24 26.58 8.49
C SER A 18 6.67 26.79 8.99
N HIS A 19 6.90 26.76 10.28
CA HIS A 19 8.14 27.28 10.88
C HIS A 19 9.24 26.25 11.06
N ARG A 20 8.97 24.96 10.98
CA ARG A 20 10.00 23.90 11.06
C ARG A 20 9.60 22.70 10.20
N ARG A 21 10.41 22.42 9.20
CA ARG A 21 10.39 21.10 8.56
C ARG A 21 10.95 20.09 9.56
N VAL A 22 10.09 19.37 10.23
CA VAL A 22 10.48 18.25 11.08
C VAL A 22 10.56 17.02 10.21
N ASN A 23 11.65 16.25 10.31
CA ASN A 23 11.72 14.96 9.67
C ASN A 23 10.59 14.06 10.24
N PRO A 24 9.67 13.53 9.43
CA PRO A 24 8.59 12.68 9.92
C PRO A 24 9.08 11.30 10.38
N LEU A 25 10.34 10.97 10.10
CA LEU A 25 10.95 9.72 10.53
C LEU A 25 11.61 9.90 11.88
N ASP A 26 11.17 9.12 12.86
CA ASP A 26 11.86 9.00 14.13
C ASP A 26 12.90 7.88 14.02
N HIS A 27 14.18 8.28 13.96
CA HIS A 27 15.31 7.34 13.90
C HIS A 27 15.64 6.72 15.27
N SER A 28 15.03 7.22 16.36
CA SER A 28 15.28 6.72 17.71
C SER A 28 14.42 5.54 18.09
N SER A 29 13.34 5.29 17.34
CA SER A 29 12.42 4.18 17.55
C SER A 29 12.42 3.26 16.33
N GLU A 30 12.83 2.04 16.53
CA GLU A 30 12.57 0.96 15.58
C GLU A 30 11.08 0.61 15.64
N THR A 31 10.55 0.11 14.55
CA THR A 31 9.14 -0.17 14.31
C THR A 31 8.39 -0.69 15.53
N GLY A 32 7.33 -0.02 15.90
CA GLY A 32 6.46 -0.48 16.97
C GLY A 32 5.14 0.26 16.96
N SER A 33 4.04 -0.47 16.94
CA SER A 33 2.76 0.05 17.38
C SER A 33 2.82 0.24 18.89
N GLY A 34 2.31 1.33 19.40
CA GLY A 34 2.26 1.63 20.83
C GLY A 34 2.95 2.92 21.22
N LEU A 35 2.43 3.56 22.28
CA LEU A 35 2.99 4.78 22.84
C LEU A 35 4.23 4.44 23.66
N PHE A 36 5.37 5.04 23.36
CA PHE A 36 6.62 4.76 24.07
C PHE A 36 6.53 5.15 25.55
N ALA A 37 6.59 4.14 26.44
CA ALA A 37 6.46 4.31 27.87
C ALA A 37 7.80 4.47 28.61
N GLY A 38 8.90 3.95 28.04
CA GLY A 38 10.23 4.06 28.64
C GLY A 38 11.17 2.94 28.23
N ARG A 39 12.36 2.90 28.87
CA ARG A 39 13.36 1.83 28.64
C ARG A 39 13.71 1.14 29.95
N VAL A 40 13.90 -0.17 29.89
CA VAL A 40 14.29 -1.00 31.04
C VAL A 40 15.67 -0.57 31.57
N LYS A 41 15.78 -0.36 32.88
CA LYS A 41 17.00 0.13 33.53
C LYS A 41 17.88 -0.94 34.16
N SER A 42 17.31 -2.05 34.63
CA SER A 42 18.08 -3.10 35.33
C SER A 42 17.66 -4.49 34.86
N PRO A 43 18.61 -5.38 34.52
CA PRO A 43 18.28 -6.75 34.11
C PRO A 43 17.94 -7.68 35.31
N GLY A 44 18.50 -7.46 36.49
CA GLY A 44 18.29 -8.33 37.66
C GLY A 44 16.92 -8.11 38.35
N SER A 45 16.46 -6.87 38.38
CA SER A 45 15.13 -6.49 38.82
C SER A 45 14.58 -5.50 37.81
N PRO A 46 14.03 -6.00 36.68
CA PRO A 46 13.71 -5.14 35.56
C PRO A 46 12.60 -4.15 35.91
N PHE A 47 12.91 -2.86 35.76
CA PHE A 47 11.99 -1.75 35.92
C PHE A 47 12.26 -0.68 34.90
N PHE A 48 11.30 0.19 34.67
CA PHE A 48 11.50 1.41 33.88
C PHE A 48 10.85 2.62 34.57
N ILE A 49 11.28 3.80 34.18
CA ILE A 49 10.64 5.06 34.59
C ILE A 49 9.65 5.44 33.53
N THR A 50 8.40 5.64 33.90
CA THR A 50 7.31 5.89 32.99
C THR A 50 7.41 7.29 32.41
N ARG A 51 7.32 7.41 31.07
CA ARG A 51 7.17 8.70 30.38
C ARG A 51 5.75 9.23 30.46
N GLU A 52 4.78 8.31 30.50
CA GLU A 52 3.36 8.60 30.64
C GLU A 52 2.80 7.90 31.87
N ALA A 53 1.71 8.41 32.43
CA ALA A 53 1.01 7.73 33.53
C ALA A 53 0.47 6.38 33.01
N LEU A 54 0.66 5.32 33.79
CA LEU A 54 0.08 4.01 33.51
C LEU A 54 -1.20 3.84 34.30
N LEU A 55 -2.23 3.33 33.66
CA LEU A 55 -3.52 3.03 34.27
C LEU A 55 -3.68 1.52 34.48
N PRO A 56 -4.47 1.09 35.50
CA PRO A 56 -4.84 -0.30 35.61
C PRO A 56 -5.48 -0.79 34.33
N LEU A 57 -5.13 -2.00 33.90
CA LEU A 57 -5.54 -2.66 32.67
C LEU A 57 -4.79 -2.23 31.41
N ASP A 58 -3.93 -1.21 31.45
CA ASP A 58 -3.03 -0.94 30.32
C ASP A 58 -2.24 -2.21 29.96
N LEU A 59 -2.06 -2.45 28.66
CA LEU A 59 -1.18 -3.50 28.16
C LEU A 59 0.15 -2.90 27.74
N LEU A 60 1.22 -3.44 28.30
CA LEU A 60 2.58 -3.03 27.97
C LEU A 60 3.25 -4.10 27.12
N ARG A 61 3.84 -3.72 25.99
CA ARG A 61 4.76 -4.55 25.24
C ARG A 61 6.20 -4.18 25.60
N ILE A 62 7.01 -5.19 25.90
CA ILE A 62 8.41 -5.09 26.27
C ILE A 62 9.22 -5.67 25.10
N GLY A 63 9.97 -4.82 24.41
CA GLY A 63 10.64 -5.15 23.15
C GLY A 63 9.91 -4.60 21.92
N PHE A 64 10.52 -4.80 20.74
CA PHE A 64 9.91 -4.41 19.47
C PHE A 64 8.90 -5.47 19.02
N GLU A 65 7.90 -5.03 18.25
CA GLU A 65 6.88 -5.93 17.70
C GLU A 65 7.48 -6.97 16.76
N ASP A 66 8.49 -6.55 16.03
CA ASP A 66 9.18 -7.37 15.03
C ASP A 66 10.31 -8.23 15.61
N ASP A 67 10.62 -8.10 16.91
CA ASP A 67 11.58 -8.99 17.57
C ASP A 67 11.04 -10.42 17.60
N GLN A 68 11.95 -11.41 17.47
CA GLN A 68 11.61 -12.82 17.63
C GLN A 68 10.92 -13.10 18.97
N PHE A 69 11.28 -12.33 19.99
CA PHE A 69 10.74 -12.47 21.35
C PHE A 69 10.42 -11.09 21.91
N HIS A 70 9.16 -10.87 22.18
CA HIS A 70 8.67 -9.75 22.96
C HIS A 70 7.73 -10.29 24.05
N ASP A 71 7.52 -9.52 25.10
CA ASP A 71 6.63 -9.89 26.21
C ASP A 71 5.51 -8.86 26.35
N ILE A 72 4.32 -9.34 26.72
CA ILE A 72 3.16 -8.48 26.97
C ILE A 72 2.77 -8.62 28.44
N GLN A 73 2.71 -7.48 29.15
CA GLN A 73 2.35 -7.44 30.56
C GLN A 73 1.21 -6.46 30.79
N LYS A 74 0.29 -6.87 31.67
CA LYS A 74 -0.83 -6.06 32.11
C LYS A 74 -0.46 -5.22 33.31
N VAL A 75 -0.79 -3.95 33.30
CA VAL A 75 -0.65 -3.05 34.44
C VAL A 75 -1.75 -3.36 35.43
N THR A 76 -1.38 -3.66 36.70
CA THR A 76 -2.32 -4.01 37.76
C THR A 76 -2.68 -2.83 38.66
N ARG A 77 -1.84 -1.80 38.72
CA ARG A 77 -2.04 -0.60 39.55
C ARG A 77 -1.62 0.66 38.78
N ALA A 78 -2.25 1.77 39.12
CA ALA A 78 -1.86 3.06 38.54
C ALA A 78 -0.42 3.42 38.93
N VAL A 79 0.32 3.98 37.97
CA VAL A 79 1.67 4.51 38.20
C VAL A 79 1.72 5.91 37.56
N PRO A 80 2.08 6.94 38.36
CA PRO A 80 2.12 8.30 37.85
C PRO A 80 3.25 8.48 36.84
N LYS A 81 3.15 9.49 36.00
CA LYS A 81 4.22 9.93 35.10
C LYS A 81 5.50 10.12 35.90
N LYS A 82 6.63 9.66 35.35
CA LYS A 82 7.94 9.57 36.03
C LYS A 82 8.01 8.58 37.21
N GLY A 83 6.97 7.79 37.45
CA GLY A 83 6.97 6.73 38.46
C GLY A 83 7.80 5.51 38.02
N LYS A 84 8.11 4.63 38.96
CA LYS A 84 8.80 3.36 38.69
C LYS A 84 7.76 2.25 38.50
N PHE A 85 7.85 1.55 37.38
CA PHE A 85 7.09 0.32 37.13
C PHE A 85 8.03 -0.88 37.07
N PHE A 86 7.77 -1.89 37.90
CA PHE A 86 8.55 -3.12 37.93
C PHE A 86 7.92 -4.17 37.02
N LEU A 87 8.72 -4.72 36.13
CA LEU A 87 8.27 -5.78 35.22
C LEU A 87 8.21 -7.13 35.95
N ASN A 88 7.26 -7.96 35.56
CA ASN A 88 7.09 -9.27 36.16
C ASN A 88 8.27 -10.19 35.76
N LYS A 89 8.89 -10.85 36.73
CA LYS A 89 10.02 -11.78 36.55
C LYS A 89 9.63 -13.13 35.93
N LYS A 90 8.32 -13.45 35.84
CA LYS A 90 7.82 -14.74 35.30
C LYS A 90 7.86 -14.80 33.78
N SER A 91 8.32 -13.75 33.10
CA SER A 91 8.53 -13.78 31.64
C SER A 91 9.57 -14.81 31.25
N ARG A 92 9.26 -15.63 30.24
CA ARG A 92 10.25 -16.55 29.62
C ARG A 92 11.39 -15.79 28.93
N TYR A 93 11.24 -14.49 28.74
CA TYR A 93 12.18 -13.61 28.07
C TYR A 93 13.09 -12.89 29.08
N LYS A 94 14.42 -13.05 28.93
CA LYS A 94 15.38 -12.27 29.72
C LYS A 94 15.47 -10.86 29.18
N VAL A 95 14.76 -9.95 29.83
CA VAL A 95 14.72 -8.54 29.45
C VAL A 95 16.09 -7.90 29.67
N LYS A 96 16.66 -7.31 28.61
CA LYS A 96 17.95 -6.62 28.67
C LYS A 96 17.77 -5.16 29.11
N LYS A 97 18.83 -4.57 29.70
CA LYS A 97 18.88 -3.12 29.94
C LYS A 97 18.76 -2.38 28.61
N GLY A 98 17.94 -1.33 28.56
CA GLY A 98 17.69 -0.55 27.34
C GLY A 98 16.52 -1.03 26.51
N THR A 99 15.98 -2.25 26.75
CA THR A 99 14.77 -2.74 26.03
C THR A 99 13.64 -1.72 26.13
N PRO A 100 13.03 -1.29 25.01
CA PRO A 100 11.94 -0.35 25.01
C PRO A 100 10.65 -0.98 25.57
N VAL A 101 9.79 -0.15 26.15
CA VAL A 101 8.47 -0.51 26.64
C VAL A 101 7.44 0.41 26.02
N TYR A 102 6.36 -0.16 25.51
CA TYR A 102 5.27 0.57 24.85
C TYR A 102 3.93 0.26 25.49
N ILE A 103 3.06 1.25 25.60
CA ILE A 103 1.63 1.05 25.89
C ILE A 103 0.96 0.72 24.57
N ILE A 104 0.42 -0.49 24.45
CA ILE A 104 -0.20 -0.99 23.20
C ILE A 104 -1.73 -1.03 23.26
N ASP A 105 -2.30 -1.03 24.46
CA ASP A 105 -3.75 -0.95 24.64
C ASP A 105 -4.05 -0.25 25.98
N ARG A 106 -5.04 0.62 25.98
CA ARG A 106 -5.51 1.34 27.17
C ARG A 106 -7.01 1.22 27.30
N LYS A 107 -7.44 0.43 28.26
CA LYS A 107 -8.86 0.27 28.63
C LYS A 107 -9.21 1.14 29.82
N GLY A 108 -9.08 2.45 29.65
CA GLY A 108 -9.43 3.40 30.70
C GLY A 108 -10.95 3.40 30.97
N SER A 109 -11.35 3.23 32.23
CA SER A 109 -12.77 3.33 32.62
C SER A 109 -13.38 4.68 32.24
N GLU A 110 -12.59 5.76 32.32
CA GLU A 110 -12.99 7.12 31.92
C GLU A 110 -13.27 7.19 30.44
N LEU A 111 -12.38 6.65 29.59
CA LEU A 111 -12.59 6.64 28.14
C LEU A 111 -13.84 5.84 27.74
N ILE A 112 -14.09 4.72 28.42
CA ILE A 112 -15.30 3.92 28.18
C ILE A 112 -16.57 4.70 28.61
N ALA A 113 -16.49 5.44 29.72
CA ALA A 113 -17.58 6.28 30.16
C ALA A 113 -17.85 7.43 29.20
N ASP A 114 -16.80 8.11 28.71
CA ASP A 114 -16.90 9.19 27.72
C ASP A 114 -17.48 8.68 26.39
N ILE A 115 -17.04 7.51 25.92
CA ILE A 115 -17.60 6.88 24.70
C ILE A 115 -19.10 6.61 24.89
N LYS A 116 -19.51 6.05 26.03
CA LYS A 116 -20.93 5.78 26.29
C LYS A 116 -21.76 7.05 26.35
N LEU A 117 -21.24 8.14 26.92
CA LEU A 117 -21.91 9.44 26.92
C LEU A 117 -22.08 9.97 25.50
N LEU A 118 -21.02 9.92 24.68
CA LEU A 118 -21.07 10.35 23.29
C LEU A 118 -22.00 9.47 22.43
N GLU A 119 -22.04 8.17 22.68
CA GLU A 119 -22.98 7.26 22.01
C GLU A 119 -24.42 7.58 22.39
N ALA A 120 -24.69 7.93 23.65
CA ALA A 120 -26.00 8.38 24.09
C ALA A 120 -26.41 9.69 23.41
N GLU A 121 -25.51 10.69 23.37
CA GLU A 121 -25.74 11.96 22.67
C GLU A 121 -25.99 11.73 21.16
N LEU A 122 -25.23 10.84 20.50
CA LEU A 122 -25.41 10.49 19.10
C LEU A 122 -26.76 9.82 18.83
N SER A 123 -27.27 9.03 19.79
CA SER A 123 -28.58 8.38 19.65
C SER A 123 -29.73 9.38 19.65
N ASP A 124 -29.56 10.51 20.34
CA ASP A 124 -30.53 11.61 20.38
C ASP A 124 -30.48 12.49 19.13
N TYR A 125 -29.35 12.48 18.41
CA TYR A 125 -29.30 13.03 17.06
C TYR A 125 -30.14 12.15 16.15
N LYS A 126 -31.43 12.50 16.01
CA LYS A 126 -32.23 12.03 14.88
C LYS A 126 -31.45 12.36 13.64
N SER A 127 -30.79 11.38 13.04
CA SER A 127 -30.20 11.55 11.73
C SER A 127 -31.31 12.19 10.89
N SER A 128 -31.09 13.43 10.46
CA SER A 128 -31.96 14.04 9.45
C SER A 128 -31.98 12.99 8.35
N SER A 129 -33.12 12.29 8.28
CA SER A 129 -33.24 11.12 7.45
C SER A 129 -32.90 11.51 6.03
N ILE A 130 -31.63 11.36 5.67
CA ILE A 130 -31.31 10.96 4.31
C ILE A 130 -32.06 9.63 4.22
N ARG A 131 -33.34 9.70 3.83
CA ARG A 131 -34.09 8.52 3.45
C ARG A 131 -33.17 7.83 2.46
N PRO A 132 -32.57 6.68 2.79
CA PRO A 132 -31.83 5.94 1.78
C PRO A 132 -32.86 5.78 0.68
N GLY A 133 -32.62 6.45 -0.45
CA GLY A 133 -33.57 6.37 -1.55
C GLY A 133 -33.80 4.89 -1.74
N LYS A 134 -35.08 4.47 -1.67
CA LYS A 134 -35.53 3.07 -1.71
C LYS A 134 -35.22 2.35 -3.04
N LYS A 135 -34.16 2.71 -3.71
CA LYS A 135 -33.52 1.89 -4.72
C LYS A 135 -32.44 1.08 -4.01
N GLU A 136 -32.85 -0.03 -3.39
CA GLU A 136 -31.92 -1.16 -3.30
C GLU A 136 -31.38 -1.34 -4.73
N GLN A 137 -30.19 -0.85 -4.97
CA GLN A 137 -29.48 -1.22 -6.18
C GLN A 137 -29.21 -2.72 -6.02
N ARG A 138 -30.14 -3.53 -6.56
CA ARG A 138 -29.87 -4.95 -6.73
C ARG A 138 -28.70 -5.05 -7.66
N ILE A 139 -27.54 -5.27 -7.07
CA ILE A 139 -26.31 -5.51 -7.80
C ILE A 139 -26.51 -6.89 -8.45
N SER A 140 -26.95 -6.89 -9.68
CA SER A 140 -27.04 -8.13 -10.46
C SER A 140 -25.66 -8.47 -10.96
N PHE A 141 -25.09 -9.53 -10.46
CA PHE A 141 -23.89 -10.13 -11.02
C PHE A 141 -24.25 -10.81 -12.32
N SER A 142 -23.99 -10.16 -13.45
CA SER A 142 -24.11 -10.79 -14.76
C SER A 142 -23.02 -11.85 -14.89
N ARG A 143 -23.40 -13.12 -14.82
CA ARG A 143 -22.49 -14.23 -15.16
C ARG A 143 -22.35 -14.26 -16.68
N LYS A 144 -21.39 -13.55 -17.23
CA LYS A 144 -21.07 -13.67 -18.65
C LYS A 144 -20.29 -14.94 -18.90
N ALA A 145 -20.70 -15.65 -19.95
CA ALA A 145 -19.87 -16.73 -20.48
C ALA A 145 -18.52 -16.13 -20.94
N ILE A 146 -17.44 -16.78 -20.55
CA ILE A 146 -16.10 -16.41 -20.99
C ILE A 146 -16.09 -16.50 -22.52
N ASN A 147 -15.84 -15.36 -23.19
CA ASN A 147 -15.75 -15.36 -24.64
C ASN A 147 -14.36 -15.92 -25.06
N PRO A 148 -14.29 -17.14 -25.59
CA PRO A 148 -13.03 -17.77 -25.96
C PRO A 148 -12.30 -17.04 -27.11
N LYS A 149 -12.96 -16.09 -27.76
CA LYS A 149 -12.38 -15.28 -28.86
C LYS A 149 -11.60 -14.04 -28.35
N ASN A 150 -11.54 -13.78 -27.05
CA ASN A 150 -10.70 -12.71 -26.55
C ASN A 150 -9.23 -13.02 -26.84
N ARG A 151 -8.63 -12.28 -27.75
CA ARG A 151 -7.20 -12.39 -28.09
C ARG A 151 -6.37 -12.13 -26.84
N ILE A 152 -5.61 -13.14 -26.44
CA ILE A 152 -4.68 -13.02 -25.31
C ILE A 152 -3.57 -12.04 -25.70
N LYS A 153 -3.31 -11.10 -24.82
CA LYS A 153 -2.25 -10.11 -24.94
C LYS A 153 -1.20 -10.31 -23.86
N GLU A 154 0.03 -10.11 -24.23
CA GLU A 154 1.17 -10.13 -23.32
C GLU A 154 1.89 -8.80 -23.40
N ILE A 155 2.17 -8.18 -22.25
CA ILE A 155 2.88 -6.93 -22.14
C ILE A 155 4.17 -7.15 -21.38
N ILE A 156 5.28 -6.66 -21.93
CA ILE A 156 6.54 -6.53 -21.21
C ILE A 156 6.67 -5.07 -20.78
N LEU A 157 6.55 -4.83 -19.48
CA LEU A 157 6.62 -3.50 -18.87
C LEU A 157 8.02 -3.20 -18.37
N SER A 158 8.58 -2.05 -18.73
CA SER A 158 9.90 -1.62 -18.28
C SER A 158 10.00 -0.11 -18.08
N ARG A 159 11.04 0.34 -17.34
CA ARG A 159 11.35 1.77 -17.12
C ARG A 159 12.40 2.35 -18.07
N GLY A 160 12.99 1.56 -18.92
CA GLY A 160 14.11 1.99 -19.77
C GLY A 160 14.05 1.43 -21.19
N ARG A 161 15.00 1.90 -22.02
CA ARG A 161 15.10 1.55 -23.43
C ARG A 161 15.66 0.16 -23.75
N ASN A 162 16.09 -0.61 -22.76
CA ASN A 162 16.79 -1.88 -22.98
C ASN A 162 15.84 -3.02 -23.38
N HIS A 163 15.00 -2.77 -24.40
CA HIS A 163 14.18 -3.82 -25.03
C HIS A 163 14.95 -4.70 -26.02
N LYS A 164 16.27 -4.47 -26.24
CA LYS A 164 17.01 -5.14 -27.31
C LYS A 164 17.17 -6.66 -27.14
N ASN A 165 16.89 -7.20 -25.97
CA ASN A 165 17.12 -8.63 -25.69
C ASN A 165 15.84 -9.47 -25.61
N PHE A 166 14.66 -8.91 -25.92
CA PHE A 166 13.42 -9.67 -25.85
C PHE A 166 12.90 -10.02 -27.25
N ASN A 167 13.35 -11.16 -27.76
CA ASN A 167 12.83 -11.77 -28.99
C ASN A 167 11.45 -12.41 -28.75
N HIS A 168 10.45 -11.63 -28.32
CA HIS A 168 9.09 -12.13 -28.23
C HIS A 168 8.26 -11.55 -29.37
N THR A 169 8.06 -12.35 -30.39
CA THR A 169 7.32 -12.02 -31.64
C THR A 169 5.84 -11.63 -31.38
N TYR A 170 5.34 -11.84 -30.17
CA TYR A 170 3.92 -11.70 -29.81
C TYR A 170 3.62 -10.76 -28.66
N SER A 171 4.62 -10.16 -28.00
CA SER A 171 4.40 -9.28 -26.85
C SER A 171 4.32 -7.80 -27.23
N GLU A 172 3.37 -7.08 -26.63
CA GLU A 172 3.27 -5.64 -26.71
C GLU A 172 4.22 -5.01 -25.67
N THR A 173 4.68 -3.79 -25.92
CA THR A 173 5.62 -3.10 -25.01
C THR A 173 4.88 -2.16 -24.08
N GLY A 174 5.11 -2.32 -22.77
CA GLY A 174 4.68 -1.41 -21.72
C GLY A 174 5.83 -0.50 -21.28
N ILE A 175 5.55 0.78 -21.11
CA ILE A 175 6.57 1.76 -20.75
C ILE A 175 6.04 2.68 -19.66
N TRP A 176 6.77 2.79 -18.53
CA TRP A 176 6.46 3.77 -17.51
C TRP A 176 6.65 5.20 -18.01
N ILE A 177 5.66 6.05 -17.79
CA ILE A 177 5.79 7.50 -18.03
C ILE A 177 6.65 8.09 -16.90
N SER A 178 7.92 8.30 -17.18
CA SER A 178 8.83 8.93 -16.22
C SER A 178 9.20 10.35 -16.64
N SER A 179 9.65 11.17 -15.67
CA SER A 179 10.07 12.55 -15.91
C SER A 179 11.34 12.68 -16.78
N LYS A 180 12.11 11.61 -16.91
CA LYS A 180 13.32 11.57 -17.73
C LYS A 180 12.99 11.21 -19.16
N GLY A 181 12.40 12.17 -19.85
CA GLY A 181 12.33 12.24 -21.31
C GLY A 181 12.06 10.96 -22.10
N TYR A 182 10.93 10.92 -22.73
CA TYR A 182 10.63 9.97 -23.78
C TYR A 182 11.38 10.37 -25.05
N SER A 183 12.28 9.54 -25.48
CA SER A 183 12.95 9.71 -26.76
C SER A 183 12.44 8.74 -27.84
N THR A 184 11.52 7.86 -27.51
CA THR A 184 10.88 6.98 -28.50
C THR A 184 9.53 7.56 -28.91
N SER A 185 9.26 7.62 -30.21
CA SER A 185 7.92 7.93 -30.68
C SER A 185 6.97 6.83 -30.20
N PRO A 186 5.93 7.17 -29.42
CA PRO A 186 4.96 6.17 -28.99
C PRO A 186 4.28 5.61 -30.24
N SER A 187 4.25 4.30 -30.39
CA SER A 187 3.45 3.64 -31.41
C SER A 187 2.08 3.27 -30.83
N ASN A 188 1.12 2.99 -31.70
CA ASN A 188 -0.19 2.49 -31.29
C ASN A 188 -0.17 1.11 -30.60
N ARG A 189 0.98 0.43 -30.63
CA ARG A 189 1.22 -0.86 -29.95
C ARG A 189 1.80 -0.70 -28.55
N ASN A 190 2.27 0.50 -28.17
CA ASN A 190 2.89 0.74 -26.88
C ASN A 190 1.80 1.05 -25.84
N TRP A 191 1.97 0.48 -24.64
CA TRP A 191 1.19 0.77 -23.46
C TRP A 191 1.93 1.78 -22.59
N LEU A 192 1.34 2.91 -22.35
CA LEU A 192 1.91 3.97 -21.53
C LEU A 192 1.36 3.87 -20.10
N TRP A 193 2.23 3.57 -19.15
CA TRP A 193 1.87 3.37 -17.75
C TRP A 193 2.18 4.62 -16.94
N LEU A 194 1.18 5.14 -16.23
CA LEU A 194 1.37 6.25 -15.31
C LEU A 194 1.94 5.73 -14.00
N ASP A 195 2.87 6.49 -13.40
CA ASP A 195 3.34 6.17 -12.06
C ASP A 195 2.17 6.22 -11.05
N PRO A 196 2.10 5.32 -10.06
CA PRO A 196 0.98 5.25 -9.12
C PRO A 196 0.86 6.50 -8.25
N LEU A 197 1.98 7.16 -7.96
CA LEU A 197 2.05 8.38 -7.17
C LEU A 197 2.64 9.52 -8.01
N LEU A 198 1.85 10.57 -8.19
CA LEU A 198 2.26 11.82 -8.82
C LEU A 198 2.11 12.97 -7.81
N PHE A 199 3.09 13.86 -7.79
CA PHE A 199 3.00 15.10 -7.02
C PHE A 199 2.25 16.17 -7.82
N PRO A 200 1.61 17.15 -7.17
CA PRO A 200 0.95 18.25 -7.87
C PRO A 200 1.85 18.98 -8.89
N GLU A 201 3.14 19.10 -8.57
CA GLU A 201 4.12 19.74 -9.46
C GLU A 201 4.41 18.88 -10.71
N GLU A 202 4.20 17.57 -10.62
CA GLU A 202 4.40 16.63 -11.72
C GLU A 202 3.17 16.52 -12.63
N GLU A 203 1.98 16.86 -12.14
CA GLU A 203 0.72 16.70 -12.89
C GLU A 203 0.73 17.46 -14.21
N LYS A 204 1.12 18.74 -14.20
CA LYS A 204 1.20 19.56 -15.43
C LYS A 204 2.14 18.93 -16.46
N ARG A 205 3.25 18.40 -15.99
CA ARG A 205 4.24 17.74 -16.86
C ARG A 205 3.68 16.44 -17.41
N CYS A 206 2.98 15.66 -16.60
CA CYS A 206 2.31 14.43 -16.99
C CYS A 206 1.22 14.69 -18.05
N VAL A 207 0.35 15.70 -17.84
CA VAL A 207 -0.69 16.12 -18.81
C VAL A 207 -0.07 16.51 -20.15
N ASN A 208 0.98 17.34 -20.13
CA ASN A 208 1.69 17.74 -21.35
C ASN A 208 2.26 16.53 -22.11
N TYR A 209 2.78 15.57 -21.35
CA TYR A 209 3.32 14.34 -21.89
C TYR A 209 2.22 13.47 -22.52
N ILE A 210 1.14 13.19 -21.82
CA ILE A 210 -0.03 12.45 -22.30
C ILE A 210 -0.54 13.10 -23.61
N THR A 211 -0.71 14.42 -23.59
CA THR A 211 -1.19 15.17 -24.77
C THR A 211 -0.27 15.01 -25.98
N LYS A 212 1.04 15.10 -25.79
CA LYS A 212 2.03 14.89 -26.86
C LYS A 212 2.01 13.44 -27.36
N ALA A 213 1.88 12.46 -26.47
CA ALA A 213 1.82 11.06 -26.82
C ALA A 213 0.57 10.75 -27.67
N ILE A 214 -0.60 11.25 -27.28
CA ILE A 214 -1.85 11.09 -28.03
C ILE A 214 -1.73 11.70 -29.43
N ARG A 215 -1.17 12.90 -29.54
CA ARG A 215 -0.93 13.55 -30.86
C ARG A 215 -0.02 12.72 -31.76
N LYS A 216 0.88 11.92 -31.19
CA LYS A 216 1.76 10.98 -31.92
C LYS A 216 1.14 9.60 -32.16
N GLY A 217 -0.15 9.43 -31.83
CA GLY A 217 -0.89 8.20 -32.12
C GLY A 217 -0.94 7.18 -30.98
N ALA A 218 -0.49 7.53 -29.76
CA ALA A 218 -0.67 6.65 -28.60
C ALA A 218 -2.15 6.48 -28.27
N LYS A 219 -2.59 5.25 -28.07
CA LYS A 219 -3.98 4.91 -27.73
C LYS A 219 -4.11 4.12 -26.45
N ASN A 220 -3.08 3.37 -26.04
CA ASN A 220 -3.16 2.46 -24.88
C ASN A 220 -2.48 3.09 -23.66
N PHE A 221 -3.23 3.21 -22.58
CA PHE A 221 -2.76 3.78 -21.32
C PHE A 221 -3.14 2.89 -20.15
N VAL A 222 -2.31 2.87 -19.12
CA VAL A 222 -2.61 2.25 -17.83
C VAL A 222 -2.51 3.32 -16.75
N VAL A 223 -3.60 3.55 -16.03
CA VAL A 223 -3.68 4.44 -14.87
C VAL A 223 -3.55 3.60 -13.61
N ASN A 224 -2.69 4.00 -12.69
CA ASN A 224 -2.45 3.30 -11.45
C ASN A 224 -3.10 3.96 -10.22
N ALA A 225 -3.84 5.03 -10.44
CA ALA A 225 -4.78 5.64 -9.51
C ALA A 225 -5.97 6.18 -10.30
N ILE A 226 -7.19 5.99 -9.81
CA ILE A 226 -8.40 6.31 -10.58
C ILE A 226 -8.52 7.81 -10.90
N TRP A 227 -8.09 8.67 -9.98
CA TRP A 227 -8.08 10.11 -10.23
C TRP A 227 -7.26 10.52 -11.46
N GLN A 228 -6.29 9.71 -11.89
CA GLN A 228 -5.47 9.99 -13.07
C GLN A 228 -6.29 10.01 -14.37
N LEU A 229 -7.52 9.50 -14.36
CA LEU A 229 -8.45 9.66 -15.49
C LEU A 229 -8.73 11.14 -15.80
N SER A 230 -8.67 12.02 -14.83
CA SER A 230 -8.83 13.47 -15.00
C SER A 230 -7.69 14.13 -15.80
N LEU A 231 -6.56 13.47 -15.94
CA LEU A 231 -5.43 13.95 -16.74
C LEU A 231 -5.67 13.84 -18.25
N PHE A 232 -6.72 13.14 -18.68
CA PHE A 232 -7.10 12.93 -20.08
C PHE A 232 -8.27 13.81 -20.48
N LYS A 233 -8.15 14.57 -21.57
CA LYS A 233 -9.27 15.40 -22.08
C LYS A 233 -10.47 14.56 -22.52
N ASN A 234 -10.22 13.48 -23.27
CA ASN A 234 -11.23 12.60 -23.84
C ASN A 234 -10.91 11.12 -23.56
N PRO A 235 -11.05 10.65 -22.31
CA PRO A 235 -10.67 9.29 -21.94
C PRO A 235 -11.44 8.21 -22.72
N LYS A 236 -12.70 8.46 -23.09
CA LYS A 236 -13.56 7.51 -23.82
C LYS A 236 -13.06 7.15 -25.24
N GLN A 237 -12.17 7.97 -25.82
CA GLN A 237 -11.60 7.73 -27.14
C GLN A 237 -10.30 6.92 -27.10
N LEU A 238 -9.85 6.56 -25.91
CA LEU A 238 -8.60 5.88 -25.63
C LEU A 238 -8.86 4.50 -25.03
N ASN A 239 -7.91 3.60 -25.19
CA ASN A 239 -7.91 2.31 -24.51
C ASN A 239 -7.20 2.46 -23.17
N ILE A 240 -7.94 2.90 -22.15
CA ILE A 240 -7.41 3.12 -20.81
C ILE A 240 -7.77 1.94 -19.92
N TRP A 241 -6.75 1.34 -19.28
CA TRP A 241 -6.92 0.27 -18.31
C TRP A 241 -6.56 0.76 -16.91
N ALA A 242 -7.28 0.27 -15.91
CA ALA A 242 -6.88 0.43 -14.52
C ALA A 242 -5.74 -0.55 -14.23
N GLY A 243 -4.65 -0.03 -13.67
CA GLY A 243 -3.44 -0.79 -13.38
C GLY A 243 -3.50 -1.49 -12.02
N PRO A 244 -2.51 -2.34 -11.73
CA PRO A 244 -2.50 -3.17 -10.53
C PRO A 244 -2.38 -2.36 -9.23
N PHE A 245 -1.82 -1.15 -9.26
CA PHE A 245 -1.77 -0.26 -8.09
C PHE A 245 -3.13 0.38 -7.75
N CYS A 246 -4.15 0.23 -8.60
CA CYS A 246 -5.53 0.57 -8.21
C CYS A 246 -6.12 -0.42 -7.20
N ASN A 247 -5.38 -1.45 -6.83
CA ASN A 247 -5.73 -2.48 -5.84
C ASN A 247 -7.13 -3.09 -6.06
N ILE A 248 -7.36 -3.55 -7.29
CA ILE A 248 -8.66 -4.10 -7.71
C ILE A 248 -8.76 -5.55 -7.24
N THR A 249 -9.73 -5.80 -6.35
CA THR A 249 -9.89 -7.10 -5.67
C THR A 249 -11.26 -7.73 -5.84
N ASN A 250 -12.23 -7.01 -6.40
CA ASN A 250 -13.60 -7.51 -6.51
C ASN A 250 -14.34 -6.99 -7.76
N SER A 251 -15.41 -7.66 -8.12
CA SER A 251 -16.21 -7.34 -9.30
C SER A 251 -16.98 -6.02 -9.21
N LEU A 252 -17.34 -5.58 -8.01
CA LEU A 252 -18.04 -4.29 -7.82
C LEU A 252 -17.15 -3.13 -8.25
N THR A 253 -15.89 -3.17 -7.84
CA THR A 253 -14.89 -2.17 -8.26
C THR A 253 -14.72 -2.19 -9.77
N VAL A 254 -14.63 -3.36 -10.41
CA VAL A 254 -14.49 -3.47 -11.88
C VAL A 254 -15.71 -2.88 -12.59
N ASN A 255 -16.90 -3.16 -12.11
CA ASN A 255 -18.13 -2.64 -12.70
C ASN A 255 -18.27 -1.12 -12.52
N LEU A 256 -17.81 -0.59 -11.39
CA LEU A 256 -17.74 0.86 -11.17
C LEU A 256 -16.74 1.52 -12.14
N LEU A 257 -15.57 0.94 -12.33
CA LEU A 257 -14.55 1.44 -13.26
C LEU A 257 -15.08 1.55 -14.70
N LYS A 258 -15.93 0.62 -15.12
CA LYS A 258 -16.60 0.68 -16.41
C LYS A 258 -17.42 1.96 -16.58
N THR A 259 -18.08 2.44 -15.53
CA THR A 259 -18.87 3.69 -15.58
C THR A 259 -18.00 4.92 -15.80
N PHE A 260 -16.72 4.86 -15.40
CA PHE A 260 -15.72 5.91 -15.65
C PHE A 260 -15.09 5.85 -17.04
N GLY A 261 -15.47 4.87 -17.87
CA GLY A 261 -14.95 4.71 -19.23
C GLY A 261 -13.63 3.93 -19.32
N VAL A 262 -13.29 3.20 -18.26
CA VAL A 262 -12.14 2.28 -18.28
C VAL A 262 -12.47 1.06 -19.13
N CYS A 263 -11.53 0.62 -19.98
CA CYS A 263 -11.72 -0.44 -20.96
C CYS A 263 -11.32 -1.83 -20.45
N GLY A 264 -10.59 -1.91 -19.35
CA GLY A 264 -10.12 -3.15 -18.74
C GLY A 264 -9.43 -2.88 -17.41
N ALA A 265 -9.12 -3.93 -16.67
CA ALA A 265 -8.49 -3.79 -15.36
C ALA A 265 -7.44 -4.87 -15.13
N ILE A 266 -6.29 -4.48 -14.61
CA ILE A 266 -5.24 -5.38 -14.12
C ILE A 266 -5.45 -5.50 -12.62
N VAL A 267 -5.78 -6.70 -12.17
CA VAL A 267 -6.14 -6.94 -10.77
C VAL A 267 -4.92 -6.90 -9.85
N SER A 268 -5.16 -6.72 -8.55
CA SER A 268 -4.09 -6.76 -7.55
C SER A 268 -3.37 -8.11 -7.59
N PRO A 269 -2.03 -8.12 -7.55
CA PRO A 269 -1.26 -9.37 -7.46
C PRO A 269 -1.37 -10.06 -6.09
N GLU A 270 -1.98 -9.40 -5.09
CA GLU A 270 -2.13 -9.88 -3.72
C GLU A 270 -3.38 -10.75 -3.50
N LEU A 271 -4.13 -11.06 -4.58
CA LEU A 271 -5.31 -11.92 -4.50
C LEU A 271 -4.93 -13.38 -4.27
N ASP A 272 -5.79 -14.10 -3.53
CA ASP A 272 -5.72 -15.55 -3.43
C ASP A 272 -6.15 -16.23 -4.72
N GLN A 273 -5.82 -17.51 -4.84
CA GLN A 273 -6.09 -18.30 -6.06
C GLN A 273 -7.59 -18.45 -6.37
N GLU A 274 -8.44 -18.54 -5.34
CA GLU A 274 -9.88 -18.70 -5.52
C GLU A 274 -10.48 -17.43 -6.12
N THR A 275 -10.11 -16.28 -5.58
CA THR A 275 -10.52 -14.96 -6.09
C THR A 275 -10.02 -14.74 -7.52
N PHE A 276 -8.77 -15.07 -7.84
CA PHE A 276 -8.28 -15.00 -9.21
C PHE A 276 -9.14 -15.86 -10.16
N CYS A 277 -9.50 -17.08 -9.79
CA CYS A 277 -10.26 -17.97 -10.66
C CYS A 277 -11.74 -17.58 -10.81
N SER A 278 -12.32 -16.91 -9.83
CA SER A 278 -13.74 -16.54 -9.82
C SER A 278 -14.01 -15.16 -10.42
N LEU A 279 -13.10 -14.21 -10.21
CA LEU A 279 -13.30 -12.80 -10.53
C LEU A 279 -13.64 -12.52 -12.01
N PRO A 280 -12.96 -13.11 -13.02
CA PRO A 280 -13.27 -12.81 -14.43
C PRO A 280 -14.69 -13.18 -14.83
N LYS A 281 -15.28 -14.20 -14.20
CA LYS A 281 -16.66 -14.64 -14.47
C LYS A 281 -17.71 -13.67 -13.95
N ALA A 282 -17.34 -12.84 -12.97
CA ALA A 282 -18.22 -11.87 -12.32
C ALA A 282 -18.01 -10.43 -12.84
N CYS A 283 -17.15 -10.23 -13.84
CA CYS A 283 -16.78 -8.91 -14.34
C CYS A 283 -17.21 -8.68 -15.78
N ASP A 284 -17.60 -7.45 -16.08
CA ASP A 284 -17.99 -7.01 -17.42
C ASP A 284 -16.80 -6.53 -18.26
N LEU A 285 -15.70 -6.14 -17.64
CA LEU A 285 -14.48 -5.70 -18.32
C LEU A 285 -13.50 -6.86 -18.47
N PRO A 286 -12.67 -6.85 -19.52
CA PRO A 286 -11.55 -7.77 -19.64
C PRO A 286 -10.56 -7.54 -18.49
N LEU A 287 -10.04 -8.63 -17.94
CA LEU A 287 -9.09 -8.58 -16.85
C LEU A 287 -7.68 -8.98 -17.27
N GLY A 288 -6.72 -8.33 -16.62
CA GLY A 288 -5.30 -8.60 -16.73
C GLY A 288 -4.70 -8.97 -15.37
N VAL A 289 -3.52 -9.56 -15.41
CA VAL A 289 -2.75 -9.95 -14.23
C VAL A 289 -1.26 -9.77 -14.46
N VAL A 290 -0.53 -9.35 -13.41
CA VAL A 290 0.94 -9.40 -13.39
C VAL A 290 1.34 -10.84 -13.09
N ILE A 291 2.04 -11.49 -14.02
CA ILE A 291 2.42 -12.91 -13.88
C ILE A 291 3.88 -13.14 -13.52
N TYR A 292 4.72 -12.15 -13.78
CA TYR A 292 6.15 -12.28 -13.48
C TYR A 292 6.82 -10.95 -13.28
N GLY A 293 7.80 -10.91 -12.40
CA GLY A 293 8.77 -9.82 -12.28
C GLY A 293 8.95 -9.27 -10.88
N ASN A 294 9.71 -8.20 -10.79
CA ASN A 294 9.92 -7.48 -9.54
C ASN A 294 8.69 -6.64 -9.20
N TRP A 295 7.91 -7.11 -8.22
CA TRP A 295 6.76 -6.37 -7.72
C TRP A 295 7.15 -5.64 -6.42
N PRO A 296 6.91 -4.31 -6.30
CA PRO A 296 7.29 -3.59 -5.09
C PRO A 296 6.37 -3.92 -3.92
N LEU A 297 6.95 -4.11 -2.74
CA LEU A 297 6.23 -4.27 -1.47
C LEU A 297 5.67 -2.95 -0.97
N GLY A 298 6.26 -1.83 -1.36
CA GLY A 298 5.82 -0.52 -0.94
C GLY A 298 6.45 0.60 -1.75
N ILE A 299 5.81 1.76 -1.67
CA ILE A 299 6.28 3.00 -2.28
C ILE A 299 6.29 4.07 -1.21
N SER A 300 7.43 4.74 -1.03
CA SER A 300 7.59 5.82 -0.06
C SER A 300 8.11 7.09 -0.73
N ARG A 301 7.78 8.24 -0.17
CA ARG A 301 8.36 9.53 -0.55
C ARG A 301 9.55 9.92 0.29
N ILE A 302 9.65 9.33 1.47
CA ILE A 302 10.65 9.62 2.48
C ILE A 302 11.29 8.31 2.87
N ILE A 303 12.60 8.33 2.99
CA ILE A 303 13.39 7.20 3.47
C ILE A 303 14.26 7.64 4.64
N SER A 304 14.68 6.69 5.46
CA SER A 304 15.69 6.91 6.48
C SER A 304 17.04 7.19 5.84
N ASP A 305 17.80 8.13 6.41
CA ASP A 305 19.17 8.46 5.96
C ASP A 305 20.12 7.27 6.04
N ASN A 306 19.78 6.26 6.85
CA ASN A 306 20.55 5.02 6.99
C ASN A 306 20.36 4.05 5.80
N LEU A 307 19.34 4.24 4.98
CA LEU A 307 19.06 3.39 3.83
C LEU A 307 19.75 3.93 2.58
N LYS A 308 20.49 3.08 1.90
CA LYS A 308 21.18 3.43 0.66
C LYS A 308 20.46 2.89 -0.55
N LEU A 309 20.38 3.71 -1.59
CA LEU A 309 19.80 3.27 -2.87
C LEU A 309 20.65 2.19 -3.52
N ASN A 310 19.98 1.26 -4.20
CA ASN A 310 20.60 0.17 -4.94
C ASN A 310 21.51 -0.72 -4.09
N GLN A 311 21.26 -0.79 -2.79
CA GLN A 311 21.91 -1.71 -1.86
C GLN A 311 20.85 -2.52 -1.12
N ALA A 312 21.20 -3.76 -0.79
CA ALA A 312 20.34 -4.59 0.04
C ALA A 312 20.27 -4.01 1.46
N PHE A 313 19.11 -4.09 2.06
CA PHE A 313 18.89 -3.86 3.48
C PHE A 313 18.05 -4.98 4.05
N THR A 314 18.19 -5.23 5.34
CA THR A 314 17.52 -6.32 6.03
C THR A 314 16.48 -5.76 6.98
N SER A 315 15.24 -6.28 6.92
CA SER A 315 14.21 -5.96 7.90
C SER A 315 14.55 -6.56 9.27
N PRO A 316 13.93 -6.09 10.37
CA PRO A 316 14.09 -6.71 11.70
C PRO A 316 13.75 -8.21 11.72
N LYS A 317 12.92 -8.69 10.80
CA LYS A 317 12.58 -10.11 10.62
C LYS A 317 13.60 -10.91 9.80
N GLY A 318 14.67 -10.27 9.34
CA GLY A 318 15.71 -10.91 8.53
C GLY A 318 15.40 -10.95 7.03
N GLU A 319 14.32 -10.30 6.58
CA GLU A 319 13.96 -10.26 5.15
C GLU A 319 14.84 -9.27 4.41
N ILE A 320 15.42 -9.72 3.30
CA ILE A 320 16.28 -8.88 2.45
C ILE A 320 15.39 -8.13 1.44
N SER A 321 15.59 -6.84 1.35
CA SER A 321 14.89 -5.96 0.41
C SER A 321 15.86 -5.00 -0.29
N TRP A 322 15.42 -4.46 -1.39
CA TRP A 322 16.15 -3.51 -2.22
C TRP A 322 15.34 -2.25 -2.42
N MET A 323 16.02 -1.12 -2.54
CA MET A 323 15.37 0.15 -2.77
C MET A 323 15.87 0.78 -4.06
N ALA A 324 14.94 1.18 -4.92
CA ALA A 324 15.21 1.95 -6.13
C ALA A 324 14.45 3.27 -6.10
N LYS A 325 15.05 4.34 -6.62
CA LYS A 325 14.38 5.63 -6.75
C LYS A 325 13.94 5.86 -8.18
N HIS A 326 12.64 6.12 -8.35
CA HIS A 326 12.05 6.52 -9.64
C HIS A 326 11.32 7.85 -9.45
N ASN A 327 11.78 8.88 -10.14
CA ASN A 327 11.32 10.26 -9.93
C ASN A 327 11.51 10.70 -8.46
N HIS A 328 10.42 11.08 -7.79
CA HIS A 328 10.42 11.48 -6.38
C HIS A 328 10.01 10.34 -5.44
N ASN A 329 9.76 9.15 -5.96
CA ASN A 329 9.29 8.00 -5.20
C ASN A 329 10.40 6.95 -5.01
N TYR A 330 10.41 6.33 -3.84
CA TYR A 330 11.28 5.21 -3.49
C TYR A 330 10.45 3.94 -3.50
N TYR A 331 10.85 2.97 -4.30
CA TYR A 331 10.20 1.66 -4.43
C TYR A 331 11.00 0.63 -3.67
N ILE A 332 10.34 -0.12 -2.80
CA ILE A 332 10.94 -1.18 -2.01
C ILE A 332 10.60 -2.52 -2.67
N PHE A 333 11.61 -3.28 -3.03
CA PHE A 333 11.45 -4.56 -3.70
C PHE A 333 11.97 -5.70 -2.82
N PRO A 334 11.27 -6.84 -2.76
CA PRO A 334 11.75 -8.02 -2.05
C PRO A 334 12.91 -8.69 -2.79
N ASN A 335 13.61 -9.59 -2.11
CA ASN A 335 14.66 -10.42 -2.72
C ASN A 335 14.11 -11.66 -3.44
N TRP A 336 12.87 -11.58 -3.92
CA TRP A 336 12.22 -12.64 -4.69
C TRP A 336 11.40 -12.02 -5.83
N TYR A 337 11.05 -12.85 -6.83
CA TYR A 337 10.18 -12.45 -7.93
C TYR A 337 8.74 -12.87 -7.63
N LEU A 338 7.79 -12.03 -7.99
CA LEU A 338 6.43 -12.50 -8.23
C LEU A 338 6.50 -13.46 -9.42
N ASP A 339 6.11 -14.71 -9.24
CA ASP A 339 6.10 -15.71 -10.31
C ASP A 339 4.82 -16.54 -10.29
N LEU A 340 3.95 -16.23 -11.22
CA LEU A 340 2.69 -16.93 -11.50
C LEU A 340 2.74 -17.62 -12.88
N THR A 341 3.90 -17.76 -13.50
CA THR A 341 4.04 -18.31 -14.86
C THR A 341 3.50 -19.73 -14.97
N ALA A 342 3.74 -20.57 -13.97
CA ALA A 342 3.18 -21.91 -13.90
C ALA A 342 1.64 -21.95 -13.84
N LYS A 343 1.01 -20.85 -13.41
CA LYS A 343 -0.46 -20.72 -13.31
C LYS A 343 -1.09 -20.06 -14.55
N LYS A 344 -0.31 -19.69 -15.55
CA LYS A 344 -0.77 -18.92 -16.72
C LYS A 344 -1.93 -19.61 -17.43
N GLU A 345 -1.86 -20.92 -17.66
CA GLU A 345 -2.93 -21.66 -18.34
C GLU A 345 -4.21 -21.75 -17.48
N LEU A 346 -4.07 -21.85 -16.16
CA LEU A 346 -5.21 -21.78 -15.23
C LEU A 346 -5.89 -20.43 -15.31
N LEU A 347 -5.11 -19.35 -15.29
CA LEU A 347 -5.62 -17.97 -15.37
C LEU A 347 -6.29 -17.68 -16.72
N LYS A 348 -5.74 -18.18 -17.84
CA LYS A 348 -6.40 -18.13 -19.16
C LYS A 348 -7.77 -18.82 -19.14
N LYS A 349 -7.84 -20.04 -18.59
CA LYS A 349 -9.10 -20.78 -18.46
C LYS A 349 -10.09 -20.06 -17.53
N ALA A 350 -9.62 -19.35 -16.51
CA ALA A 350 -10.45 -18.53 -15.64
C ALA A 350 -11.04 -17.31 -16.36
N GLY A 351 -10.41 -16.82 -17.46
CA GLY A 351 -10.92 -15.72 -18.28
C GLY A 351 -10.03 -14.48 -18.34
N PHE A 352 -8.82 -14.55 -17.84
CA PHE A 352 -7.85 -13.46 -18.01
C PHE A 352 -7.38 -13.37 -19.47
N SER A 353 -7.31 -12.14 -19.98
CA SER A 353 -6.95 -11.86 -21.37
C SER A 353 -5.67 -11.03 -21.55
N LEU A 354 -5.15 -10.47 -20.45
CA LEU A 354 -3.93 -9.66 -20.46
C LEU A 354 -2.95 -10.18 -19.40
N PHE A 355 -1.71 -10.44 -19.83
CA PHE A 355 -0.64 -10.92 -18.93
C PHE A 355 0.52 -9.94 -18.98
N VAL A 356 0.98 -9.50 -17.80
CA VAL A 356 2.03 -8.49 -17.68
C VAL A 356 3.26 -9.09 -17.02
N THR A 357 4.40 -8.91 -17.68
CA THR A 357 5.72 -9.18 -17.13
C THR A 357 6.40 -7.86 -16.79
N VAL A 358 6.84 -7.69 -15.54
CA VAL A 358 7.44 -6.45 -15.06
C VAL A 358 8.95 -6.59 -14.99
N HIS A 359 9.64 -5.78 -15.77
CA HIS A 359 11.10 -5.67 -15.77
C HIS A 359 11.52 -4.41 -15.03
N GLU A 360 11.97 -4.59 -13.79
CA GLU A 360 12.65 -3.56 -13.01
C GLU A 360 14.11 -3.96 -12.84
N ASN A 361 15.02 -3.04 -13.16
CA ASN A 361 16.46 -3.29 -13.00
C ASN A 361 16.84 -3.07 -11.54
N ILE A 362 16.88 -4.14 -10.78
CA ILE A 362 17.27 -4.15 -9.38
C ILE A 362 18.63 -4.81 -9.28
N PRO A 363 19.66 -4.13 -8.78
CA PRO A 363 20.97 -4.72 -8.59
C PRO A 363 20.91 -5.71 -7.42
N ARG A 364 20.82 -6.97 -7.72
CA ARG A 364 20.87 -8.08 -6.76
C ARG A 364 22.26 -8.67 -6.71
#